data_63e2f1de6d64ebadf3872b486a5d1862
#
_entry.id   63e2f1de6d64ebadf3872b486a5d1862
#
_cell.length_a   1.000
_cell.length_b   1.000
_cell.length_c   1.000
_cell.angle_alpha   90.00
_cell.angle_beta   90.00
_cell.angle_gamma   90.00
#
_symmetry.space_group_name_H-M   'P 1'
#
loop_
_entity.id
_entity.type
_entity.pdbx_description
1 polymer ?
#
loop_
_entity_poly.entity_id
_entity_poly.type
_entity_poly.pdbx_seq_one_letter_code
_entity_poly.pdbx_strand_id
1 'polypeptide(L)'
;MNTTAASVCLLAAIAAGAAPIASAAPEVEVLHFWTSGGEARSVAELKKALNAKGVAWKDFAVAGGSGENASTALKARVISGSPPAAAQVKGPAIQEWGKEGVLANIDAVAVAEKWDTLLPPAVAGIMKYKGSYVAAPVNVHRVNWLWVNPAVLKKAGAKAPTTMDEFFVAADKIKAAGMIAVAHGGMPWQDTTVFESVALGVGGADFYKKALVQLDQAALTGPLMLKTFDTLGRIKTYIDRDSAGRDWNLATAMVINGKAGMQFMGDWAKGEFNAAGKNPGTDYLCLPAPGTAKAYTFNIDSMLMFKKPKAEDQKSQLLLASAIMSPQFQEVFNLNKGSIPVRAGVSKAKFDSCALQSMDDLDSTSKAGTLVPSLSANMAVGTAAQGAIMDVIARFMNSKMSSQDAVTALAKAAKTK
;
A
#
# COMPACT_ATOMS: atom_id res chain seq x y z
N MET A 1 28.26 -50.06 82.91
CA MET A 1 28.07 -48.58 82.98
C MET A 1 27.59 -48.17 81.60
N ASN A 2 26.30 -47.89 81.49
CA ASN A 2 25.60 -47.56 80.27
C ASN A 2 25.70 -46.07 79.95
N THR A 3 26.03 -45.66 78.72
CA THR A 3 25.83 -44.31 78.24
C THR A 3 25.06 -44.39 76.96
N THR A 4 23.82 -44.00 77.05
CA THR A 4 22.88 -43.80 75.92
C THR A 4 23.19 -42.49 75.20
N ALA A 5 23.47 -42.58 73.88
CA ALA A 5 23.58 -41.41 72.98
C ALA A 5 22.22 -41.13 72.35
N ALA A 6 21.68 -39.94 72.58
CA ALA A 6 20.45 -39.46 71.96
C ALA A 6 20.76 -38.79 70.58
N SER A 7 20.20 -39.32 69.50
CA SER A 7 20.25 -38.72 68.17
C SER A 7 19.16 -37.67 68.03
N VAL A 8 19.57 -36.42 67.79
CA VAL A 8 18.66 -35.30 67.43
C VAL A 8 18.53 -35.25 65.90
N CYS A 9 17.35 -35.60 65.37
CA CYS A 9 17.01 -35.41 63.92
C CYS A 9 16.62 -33.96 63.70
N LEU A 10 17.43 -33.23 62.95
CA LEU A 10 17.15 -31.86 62.49
C LEU A 10 16.31 -31.98 61.23
N LEU A 11 15.03 -31.67 61.30
CA LEU A 11 14.16 -31.52 60.09
C LEU A 11 14.43 -30.13 59.45
N ALA A 12 15.13 -30.12 58.32
CA ALA A 12 15.27 -28.94 57.48
C ALA A 12 14.01 -28.80 56.61
N ALA A 13 13.16 -27.82 56.91
CA ALA A 13 12.04 -27.43 56.07
C ALA A 13 12.56 -26.70 54.83
N ILE A 14 12.50 -27.34 53.64
CA ILE A 14 12.79 -26.70 52.37
C ILE A 14 11.56 -25.88 52.02
N ALA A 15 11.61 -24.57 52.23
CA ALA A 15 10.67 -23.61 51.64
C ALA A 15 10.94 -23.50 50.13
N ALA A 16 10.18 -24.25 49.34
CA ALA A 16 10.18 -24.07 47.88
C ALA A 16 9.50 -22.73 47.56
N GLY A 17 10.32 -21.70 47.43
CA GLY A 17 9.86 -20.40 46.89
C GLY A 17 9.39 -20.61 45.47
N ALA A 18 8.09 -20.52 45.22
CA ALA A 18 7.53 -20.42 43.89
C ALA A 18 8.03 -19.11 43.28
N ALA A 19 9.04 -19.19 42.40
CA ALA A 19 9.42 -18.06 41.59
C ALA A 19 8.18 -17.64 40.73
N PRO A 20 7.82 -16.36 40.70
CA PRO A 20 6.73 -15.92 39.82
C PRO A 20 7.10 -16.31 38.39
N ILE A 21 6.25 -17.11 37.75
CA ILE A 21 6.35 -17.37 36.34
C ILE A 21 6.17 -15.99 35.67
N ALA A 22 7.24 -15.39 35.19
CA ALA A 22 7.19 -14.17 34.43
C ALA A 22 6.30 -14.45 33.19
N SER A 23 5.06 -13.98 33.23
CA SER A 23 4.18 -14.04 32.08
C SER A 23 4.90 -13.28 30.97
N ALA A 24 5.16 -13.95 29.83
CA ALA A 24 5.72 -13.29 28.67
C ALA A 24 4.82 -12.10 28.32
N ALA A 25 5.43 -10.96 28.01
CA ALA A 25 4.67 -9.78 27.61
C ALA A 25 3.72 -10.15 26.46
N PRO A 26 2.49 -9.60 26.44
CA PRO A 26 1.56 -9.83 25.33
C PRO A 26 2.23 -9.47 24.02
N GLU A 27 2.10 -10.33 23.00
CA GLU A 27 2.78 -10.18 21.71
C GLU A 27 1.76 -10.19 20.58
N VAL A 28 2.02 -9.46 19.49
CA VAL A 28 1.26 -9.53 18.25
C VAL A 28 2.20 -9.78 17.07
N GLU A 29 2.03 -10.91 16.37
CA GLU A 29 2.73 -11.22 15.14
C GLU A 29 2.01 -10.54 13.98
N VAL A 30 2.73 -9.70 13.22
CA VAL A 30 2.16 -8.91 12.12
C VAL A 30 2.91 -9.21 10.82
N LEU A 31 2.20 -9.76 9.84
CA LEU A 31 2.70 -9.92 8.48
C LEU A 31 2.50 -8.64 7.70
N HIS A 32 3.58 -8.10 7.13
CA HIS A 32 3.54 -6.90 6.31
C HIS A 32 4.64 -6.90 5.23
N PHE A 33 4.53 -6.00 4.25
CA PHE A 33 5.51 -5.86 3.17
C PHE A 33 6.15 -4.47 3.12
N TRP A 34 6.08 -3.70 4.18
CA TRP A 34 6.72 -2.39 4.31
C TRP A 34 8.20 -2.55 4.67
N THR A 35 9.07 -2.61 3.66
CA THR A 35 10.49 -2.93 3.83
C THR A 35 11.45 -1.89 3.26
N SER A 36 10.99 -0.90 2.48
CA SER A 36 11.82 0.20 1.99
C SER A 36 12.18 1.20 3.10
N GLY A 37 13.06 2.15 2.81
CA GLY A 37 13.55 3.11 3.81
C GLY A 37 12.45 3.93 4.48
N GLY A 38 11.54 4.51 3.71
CA GLY A 38 10.39 5.27 4.23
C GLY A 38 9.36 4.37 4.93
N GLU A 39 9.13 3.19 4.39
CA GLU A 39 8.20 2.20 4.96
C GLU A 39 8.68 1.65 6.31
N ALA A 40 9.95 1.27 6.41
CA ALA A 40 10.52 0.74 7.66
C ALA A 40 10.45 1.77 8.80
N ARG A 41 10.65 3.07 8.49
CA ARG A 41 10.46 4.15 9.48
C ARG A 41 9.00 4.27 9.92
N SER A 42 8.05 4.14 8.99
CA SER A 42 6.62 4.16 9.32
C SER A 42 6.23 2.99 10.23
N VAL A 43 6.71 1.78 9.94
CA VAL A 43 6.50 0.59 10.79
C VAL A 43 7.12 0.77 12.18
N ALA A 44 8.29 1.39 12.27
CA ALA A 44 8.92 1.67 13.56
C ALA A 44 8.03 2.52 14.48
N GLU A 45 7.27 3.48 13.92
CA GLU A 45 6.30 4.28 14.69
C GLU A 45 5.10 3.44 15.16
N LEU A 46 4.65 2.45 14.36
CA LEU A 46 3.60 1.52 14.79
C LEU A 46 4.07 0.61 15.92
N LYS A 47 5.30 0.07 15.81
CA LYS A 47 5.94 -0.71 16.87
C LYS A 47 6.03 0.09 18.17
N LYS A 48 6.47 1.34 18.09
CA LYS A 48 6.57 2.25 19.24
C LYS A 48 5.21 2.53 19.86
N ALA A 49 4.19 2.82 19.06
CA ALA A 49 2.83 3.07 19.53
C ALA A 49 2.22 1.85 20.23
N LEU A 50 2.50 0.65 19.72
CA LEU A 50 2.04 -0.61 20.32
C LEU A 50 2.79 -0.95 21.60
N ASN A 51 4.12 -0.79 21.63
CA ASN A 51 4.93 -0.99 22.82
C ASN A 51 4.50 -0.06 23.97
N ALA A 52 4.10 1.17 23.67
CA ALA A 52 3.55 2.10 24.66
C ALA A 52 2.23 1.61 25.29
N LYS A 53 1.53 0.67 24.63
CA LYS A 53 0.34 -0.02 25.15
C LYS A 53 0.67 -1.35 25.86
N GLY A 54 1.96 -1.66 26.07
CA GLY A 54 2.43 -2.87 26.74
C GLY A 54 2.36 -4.15 25.91
N VAL A 55 2.30 -4.03 24.56
CA VAL A 55 2.27 -5.18 23.65
C VAL A 55 3.53 -5.18 22.79
N ALA A 56 4.22 -6.31 22.74
CA ALA A 56 5.39 -6.51 21.89
C ALA A 56 4.96 -6.78 20.44
N TRP A 57 5.72 -6.21 19.50
CA TRP A 57 5.56 -6.49 18.08
C TRP A 57 6.48 -7.63 17.66
N LYS A 58 5.91 -8.66 17.03
CA LYS A 58 6.67 -9.70 16.37
C LYS A 58 6.61 -9.51 14.86
N ASP A 59 7.77 -9.23 14.27
CA ASP A 59 7.88 -8.99 12.85
C ASP A 59 7.69 -10.26 12.01
N PHE A 60 6.85 -10.13 10.98
CA PHE A 60 6.79 -11.05 9.87
C PHE A 60 6.83 -10.23 8.56
N ALA A 61 7.99 -9.61 8.30
CA ALA A 61 8.21 -8.80 7.11
C ALA A 61 8.51 -9.68 5.89
N VAL A 62 7.77 -9.48 4.78
CA VAL A 62 7.96 -10.18 3.52
C VAL A 62 8.12 -9.17 2.39
N ALA A 63 9.35 -8.99 1.94
CA ALA A 63 9.67 -8.02 0.88
C ALA A 63 9.12 -8.44 -0.49
N GLY A 64 8.88 -7.46 -1.34
CA GLY A 64 8.59 -7.62 -2.76
C GLY A 64 7.11 -7.63 -3.13
N GLY A 65 6.86 -7.19 -4.35
CA GLY A 65 5.53 -7.02 -4.92
C GLY A 65 4.68 -6.00 -4.14
N SER A 66 3.57 -5.57 -4.64
CA SER A 66 2.61 -4.75 -3.85
C SER A 66 1.87 -5.60 -2.79
N GLY A 67 2.57 -6.56 -2.18
CA GLY A 67 2.05 -7.54 -1.22
C GLY A 67 1.82 -8.94 -1.79
N GLU A 68 2.23 -9.26 -3.02
CA GLU A 68 2.05 -10.57 -3.66
C GLU A 68 2.78 -11.69 -2.90
N ASN A 69 4.07 -11.46 -2.57
CA ASN A 69 4.85 -12.41 -1.78
C ASN A 69 4.27 -12.58 -0.37
N ALA A 70 3.85 -11.48 0.27
CA ALA A 70 3.20 -11.51 1.57
C ALA A 70 1.86 -12.27 1.53
N SER A 71 1.07 -12.09 0.47
CA SER A 71 -0.19 -12.83 0.26
C SER A 71 0.05 -14.34 0.13
N THR A 72 1.11 -14.73 -0.59
CA THR A 72 1.51 -16.15 -0.72
C THR A 72 1.91 -16.73 0.63
N ALA A 73 2.73 -16.00 1.40
CA ALA A 73 3.13 -16.42 2.75
C ALA A 73 1.93 -16.50 3.70
N LEU A 74 0.99 -15.54 3.61
CA LEU A 74 -0.24 -15.54 4.41
C LEU A 74 -1.10 -16.77 4.11
N LYS A 75 -1.31 -17.09 2.82
CA LYS A 75 -2.08 -18.27 2.42
C LYS A 75 -1.48 -19.55 3.00
N ALA A 76 -0.16 -19.72 2.90
CA ALA A 76 0.53 -20.88 3.47
C ALA A 76 0.33 -20.99 4.99
N ARG A 77 0.43 -19.89 5.72
CA ARG A 77 0.23 -19.82 7.18
C ARG A 77 -1.22 -20.12 7.59
N VAL A 78 -2.20 -19.63 6.84
CA VAL A 78 -3.63 -19.93 7.10
C VAL A 78 -3.94 -21.40 6.83
N ILE A 79 -3.48 -21.95 5.70
CA ILE A 79 -3.67 -23.38 5.34
C ILE A 79 -3.04 -24.29 6.39
N SER A 80 -1.88 -23.94 6.94
CA SER A 80 -1.23 -24.72 8.01
C SER A 80 -1.90 -24.56 9.39
N GLY A 81 -2.99 -23.79 9.50
CA GLY A 81 -3.69 -23.53 10.77
C GLY A 81 -2.95 -22.61 11.73
N SER A 82 -1.92 -21.88 11.25
CA SER A 82 -1.08 -21.01 12.06
C SER A 82 -1.02 -19.57 11.49
N PRO A 83 -2.16 -18.88 11.30
CA PRO A 83 -2.16 -17.51 10.79
C PRO A 83 -1.42 -16.55 11.73
N PRO A 84 -0.81 -15.46 11.22
CA PRO A 84 -0.34 -14.37 12.07
C PRO A 84 -1.52 -13.74 12.82
N ALA A 85 -1.26 -12.96 13.86
CA ALA A 85 -2.33 -12.26 14.58
C ALA A 85 -2.96 -11.16 13.69
N ALA A 86 -2.14 -10.46 12.91
CA ALA A 86 -2.59 -9.49 11.92
C ALA A 86 -1.78 -9.61 10.63
N ALA A 87 -2.38 -9.23 9.51
CA ALA A 87 -1.69 -9.13 8.23
C ALA A 87 -2.10 -7.86 7.46
N GLN A 88 -1.15 -7.29 6.74
CA GLN A 88 -1.43 -6.20 5.80
C GLN A 88 -2.20 -6.76 4.59
N VAL A 89 -3.47 -6.38 4.46
CA VAL A 89 -4.38 -6.80 3.39
C VAL A 89 -5.19 -5.60 2.92
N LYS A 90 -5.56 -5.58 1.64
CA LYS A 90 -6.23 -4.45 0.99
C LYS A 90 -7.50 -4.89 0.27
N GLY A 91 -8.47 -3.97 0.19
CA GLY A 91 -9.63 -4.03 -0.69
C GLY A 91 -10.43 -5.34 -0.67
N PRO A 92 -10.77 -5.88 -1.85
CA PRO A 92 -11.60 -7.08 -1.99
C PRO A 92 -11.05 -8.33 -1.30
N ALA A 93 -9.73 -8.44 -1.10
CA ALA A 93 -9.13 -9.58 -0.42
C ALA A 93 -9.60 -9.70 1.05
N ILE A 94 -10.04 -8.61 1.69
CA ILE A 94 -10.67 -8.65 3.02
C ILE A 94 -11.94 -9.50 2.98
N GLN A 95 -12.77 -9.33 1.92
CA GLN A 95 -14.00 -10.11 1.74
C GLN A 95 -13.70 -11.58 1.39
N GLU A 96 -12.65 -11.83 0.62
CA GLU A 96 -12.19 -13.17 0.28
C GLU A 96 -11.80 -13.93 1.56
N TRP A 97 -10.95 -13.37 2.41
CA TRP A 97 -10.60 -13.94 3.72
C TRP A 97 -11.81 -14.08 4.67
N GLY A 98 -12.76 -13.15 4.59
CA GLY A 98 -14.01 -13.22 5.35
C GLY A 98 -14.83 -14.47 5.02
N LYS A 99 -14.89 -14.87 3.74
CA LYS A 99 -15.59 -16.08 3.29
C LYS A 99 -14.95 -17.36 3.85
N GLU A 100 -13.64 -17.37 4.05
CA GLU A 100 -12.92 -18.48 4.67
C GLU A 100 -13.20 -18.65 6.18
N GLY A 101 -13.89 -17.67 6.80
CA GLY A 101 -14.29 -17.77 8.20
C GLY A 101 -13.15 -17.64 9.21
N VAL A 102 -11.97 -17.18 8.79
CA VAL A 102 -10.73 -17.11 9.61
C VAL A 102 -10.51 -15.77 10.31
N LEU A 103 -11.39 -14.78 10.10
CA LEU A 103 -11.22 -13.42 10.59
C LEU A 103 -11.73 -13.24 12.03
N ALA A 104 -11.00 -12.43 12.80
CA ALA A 104 -11.40 -11.96 14.12
C ALA A 104 -12.29 -10.70 14.00
N ASN A 105 -13.29 -10.62 14.86
CA ASN A 105 -14.13 -9.43 15.02
C ASN A 105 -13.42 -8.45 15.97
N ILE A 106 -13.36 -7.18 15.58
CA ILE A 106 -12.77 -6.10 16.38
C ILE A 106 -13.78 -4.97 16.68
N ASP A 107 -15.09 -5.27 16.63
CA ASP A 107 -16.15 -4.30 16.94
C ASP A 107 -16.01 -3.70 18.34
N ALA A 108 -15.49 -4.47 19.31
CA ALA A 108 -15.31 -4.01 20.66
C ALA A 108 -14.51 -2.68 20.72
N VAL A 109 -13.41 -2.57 19.98
CA VAL A 109 -12.64 -1.33 19.90
C VAL A 109 -13.27 -0.33 18.92
N ALA A 110 -13.78 -0.78 17.79
CA ALA A 110 -14.34 0.09 16.77
C ALA A 110 -15.58 0.87 17.29
N VAL A 111 -16.46 0.21 18.06
CA VAL A 111 -17.62 0.84 18.70
C VAL A 111 -17.19 1.77 19.83
N ALA A 112 -16.31 1.30 20.72
CA ALA A 112 -15.83 2.12 21.85
C ALA A 112 -15.17 3.42 21.38
N GLU A 113 -14.41 3.37 20.29
CA GLU A 113 -13.70 4.51 19.71
C GLU A 113 -14.50 5.23 18.59
N LYS A 114 -15.76 4.84 18.35
CA LYS A 114 -16.69 5.47 17.41
C LYS A 114 -16.16 5.56 15.97
N TRP A 115 -15.57 4.48 15.45
CA TRP A 115 -14.93 4.46 14.12
C TRP A 115 -15.85 4.89 12.98
N ASP A 116 -17.16 4.56 13.03
CA ASP A 116 -18.13 4.97 12.01
C ASP A 116 -18.30 6.50 11.92
N THR A 117 -17.94 7.26 12.95
CA THR A 117 -17.93 8.73 12.93
C THR A 117 -16.59 9.33 12.51
N LEU A 118 -15.52 8.53 12.55
CA LEU A 118 -14.15 8.96 12.27
C LEU A 118 -13.72 8.62 10.86
N LEU A 119 -14.26 7.55 10.29
CA LEU A 119 -13.91 7.05 8.96
C LEU A 119 -14.92 7.50 7.90
N PRO A 120 -14.47 7.83 6.69
CA PRO A 120 -15.38 7.94 5.55
C PRO A 120 -16.21 6.66 5.39
N PRO A 121 -17.52 6.74 5.06
CA PRO A 121 -18.39 5.54 4.97
C PRO A 121 -17.86 4.46 4.01
N ALA A 122 -17.24 4.85 2.90
CA ALA A 122 -16.64 3.92 1.95
C ALA A 122 -15.45 3.14 2.57
N VAL A 123 -14.62 3.82 3.36
CA VAL A 123 -13.51 3.18 4.09
C VAL A 123 -14.06 2.21 5.14
N ALA A 124 -15.00 2.67 5.98
CA ALA A 124 -15.63 1.84 7.00
C ALA A 124 -16.27 0.57 6.38
N GLY A 125 -16.93 0.71 5.22
CA GLY A 125 -17.50 -0.42 4.49
C GLY A 125 -16.48 -1.45 4.04
N ILE A 126 -15.31 -1.01 3.54
CA ILE A 126 -14.22 -1.91 3.12
C ILE A 126 -13.64 -2.68 4.31
N MET A 127 -13.55 -2.07 5.49
CA MET A 127 -12.97 -2.68 6.71
C MET A 127 -13.91 -3.68 7.39
N LYS A 128 -15.15 -3.80 6.93
CA LYS A 128 -16.18 -4.68 7.52
C LYS A 128 -16.39 -5.94 6.66
N TYR A 129 -16.64 -7.05 7.33
CA TYR A 129 -17.19 -8.27 6.74
C TYR A 129 -18.50 -8.62 7.43
N LYS A 130 -19.59 -8.77 6.64
CA LYS A 130 -20.96 -8.99 7.15
C LYS A 130 -21.38 -7.99 8.25
N GLY A 131 -20.98 -6.73 8.10
CA GLY A 131 -21.33 -5.63 9.00
C GLY A 131 -20.40 -5.44 10.20
N SER A 132 -19.49 -6.37 10.50
CA SER A 132 -18.52 -6.28 11.61
C SER A 132 -17.15 -5.85 11.13
N TYR A 133 -16.46 -5.01 11.90
CA TYR A 133 -15.08 -4.65 11.64
C TYR A 133 -14.15 -5.87 11.83
N VAL A 134 -13.34 -6.13 10.83
CA VAL A 134 -12.32 -7.20 10.80
C VAL A 134 -10.93 -6.68 10.48
N ALA A 135 -10.83 -5.42 10.05
CA ALA A 135 -9.58 -4.76 9.71
C ALA A 135 -9.54 -3.33 10.25
N ALA A 136 -8.33 -2.86 10.59
CA ALA A 136 -8.06 -1.48 10.98
C ALA A 136 -7.35 -0.76 9.82
N PRO A 137 -7.91 0.35 9.28
CA PRO A 137 -7.29 1.08 8.18
C PRO A 137 -6.14 1.95 8.69
N VAL A 138 -5.02 1.95 7.94
CA VAL A 138 -3.79 2.62 8.36
C VAL A 138 -3.64 4.01 7.71
N ASN A 139 -4.00 4.11 6.43
CA ASN A 139 -3.78 5.31 5.62
C ASN A 139 -4.69 5.34 4.39
N VAL A 140 -4.63 6.45 3.65
CA VAL A 140 -5.05 6.52 2.25
C VAL A 140 -3.86 6.91 1.40
N HIS A 141 -3.64 6.17 0.33
CA HIS A 141 -2.67 6.48 -0.71
C HIS A 141 -3.33 7.08 -1.94
N ARG A 142 -2.68 8.04 -2.57
CA ARG A 142 -2.93 8.40 -3.96
C ARG A 142 -1.95 7.66 -4.86
N VAL A 143 -2.46 6.92 -5.84
CA VAL A 143 -1.63 6.09 -6.72
C VAL A 143 -1.25 6.83 -8.01
N ASN A 144 -2.12 7.68 -8.55
CA ASN A 144 -1.92 8.40 -9.81
C ASN A 144 -1.07 9.68 -9.67
N TRP A 145 0.17 9.54 -9.15
CA TRP A 145 1.14 10.62 -9.12
C TRP A 145 2.18 10.48 -10.23
N LEU A 146 2.68 11.62 -10.69
CA LEU A 146 3.93 11.77 -11.44
C LEU A 146 4.95 12.51 -10.57
N TRP A 147 6.02 11.84 -10.19
CA TRP A 147 7.15 12.40 -9.46
C TRP A 147 8.15 12.95 -10.45
N VAL A 148 8.60 14.18 -10.29
CA VAL A 148 9.42 14.89 -11.27
C VAL A 148 10.62 15.53 -10.61
N ASN A 149 11.79 15.40 -11.21
CA ASN A 149 13.00 16.12 -10.81
C ASN A 149 13.10 17.45 -11.58
N PRO A 150 12.90 18.62 -10.94
CA PRO A 150 12.91 19.91 -11.61
C PRO A 150 14.28 20.29 -12.17
N ALA A 151 15.39 19.82 -11.55
CA ALA A 151 16.73 20.07 -12.06
C ALA A 151 16.98 19.33 -13.38
N VAL A 152 16.47 18.10 -13.53
CA VAL A 152 16.54 17.34 -14.80
C VAL A 152 15.71 18.03 -15.88
N LEU A 153 14.48 18.48 -15.55
CA LEU A 153 13.68 19.26 -16.51
C LEU A 153 14.40 20.52 -16.96
N LYS A 154 14.94 21.29 -16.03
CA LYS A 154 15.71 22.53 -16.34
C LYS A 154 16.88 22.24 -17.26
N LYS A 155 17.67 21.19 -16.96
CA LYS A 155 18.83 20.78 -17.78
C LYS A 155 18.40 20.37 -19.20
N ALA A 156 17.23 19.74 -19.36
CA ALA A 156 16.68 19.34 -20.65
C ALA A 156 15.93 20.46 -21.40
N GLY A 157 15.75 21.64 -20.81
CA GLY A 157 14.88 22.69 -21.35
C GLY A 157 13.41 22.25 -21.46
N ALA A 158 12.98 21.36 -20.55
CA ALA A 158 11.62 20.84 -20.49
C ALA A 158 10.78 21.57 -19.43
N LYS A 159 9.45 21.47 -19.57
CA LYS A 159 8.48 21.94 -18.56
C LYS A 159 7.83 20.75 -17.86
N ALA A 160 7.32 20.98 -16.66
CA ALA A 160 6.54 20.00 -15.93
C ALA A 160 5.21 19.73 -16.67
N PRO A 161 4.91 18.46 -17.00
CA PRO A 161 3.75 18.14 -17.82
C PRO A 161 2.46 18.03 -17.00
N THR A 162 1.34 18.43 -17.60
CA THR A 162 -0.01 18.25 -17.03
C THR A 162 -0.89 17.39 -17.95
N THR A 163 -0.56 17.31 -19.22
CA THR A 163 -1.23 16.48 -20.23
C THR A 163 -0.28 15.40 -20.76
N MET A 164 -0.83 14.38 -21.40
CA MET A 164 -0.02 13.30 -21.98
C MET A 164 0.86 13.80 -23.14
N ASP A 165 0.38 14.77 -23.92
CA ASP A 165 1.18 15.38 -25.00
C ASP A 165 2.37 16.18 -24.42
N GLU A 166 2.13 16.97 -23.38
CA GLU A 166 3.21 17.68 -22.66
C GLU A 166 4.21 16.71 -22.02
N PHE A 167 3.73 15.58 -21.50
CA PHE A 167 4.59 14.53 -20.96
C PHE A 167 5.53 13.98 -22.04
N PHE A 168 5.02 13.69 -23.23
CA PHE A 168 5.87 13.21 -24.32
C PHE A 168 6.86 14.26 -24.78
N VAL A 169 6.46 15.53 -24.87
CA VAL A 169 7.39 16.63 -25.19
C VAL A 169 8.51 16.74 -24.14
N ALA A 170 8.17 16.62 -22.86
CA ALA A 170 9.17 16.63 -21.79
C ALA A 170 10.09 15.40 -21.87
N ALA A 171 9.53 14.21 -22.09
CA ALA A 171 10.28 12.97 -22.20
C ALA A 171 11.26 12.97 -23.39
N ASP A 172 10.83 13.48 -24.55
CA ASP A 172 11.69 13.64 -25.74
C ASP A 172 12.87 14.56 -25.44
N LYS A 173 12.64 15.71 -24.80
CA LYS A 173 13.71 16.65 -24.42
C LYS A 173 14.70 16.06 -23.42
N ILE A 174 14.19 15.32 -22.39
CA ILE A 174 15.07 14.66 -21.41
C ILE A 174 15.93 13.60 -22.09
N LYS A 175 15.32 12.80 -22.98
CA LYS A 175 16.04 11.77 -23.76
C LYS A 175 17.07 12.38 -24.71
N ALA A 176 16.73 13.47 -25.41
CA ALA A 176 17.63 14.21 -26.28
C ALA A 176 18.82 14.82 -25.52
N ALA A 177 18.64 15.18 -24.25
CA ALA A 177 19.71 15.62 -23.36
C ALA A 177 20.57 14.46 -22.77
N GLY A 178 20.39 13.22 -23.25
CA GLY A 178 21.16 12.04 -22.83
C GLY A 178 20.80 11.50 -21.45
N MET A 179 19.60 11.85 -20.93
CA MET A 179 19.14 11.41 -19.61
C MET A 179 17.96 10.43 -19.73
N ILE A 180 17.70 9.65 -18.68
CA ILE A 180 16.54 8.75 -18.62
C ILE A 180 15.31 9.61 -18.36
N ALA A 181 14.32 9.51 -19.26
CA ALA A 181 13.11 10.30 -19.10
C ALA A 181 12.19 9.72 -18.02
N VAL A 182 12.00 8.39 -17.99
CA VAL A 182 11.11 7.69 -17.05
C VAL A 182 11.89 6.66 -16.25
N ALA A 183 12.02 6.87 -14.95
CA ALA A 183 12.45 5.85 -14.01
C ALA A 183 11.29 4.86 -13.79
N HIS A 184 11.57 3.57 -13.91
CA HIS A 184 10.56 2.53 -13.76
C HIS A 184 11.16 1.30 -13.09
N GLY A 185 10.36 0.61 -12.30
CA GLY A 185 10.68 -0.72 -11.81
C GLY A 185 9.94 -1.77 -12.65
N GLY A 186 10.57 -2.92 -12.87
CA GLY A 186 10.09 -3.92 -13.82
C GLY A 186 9.24 -5.03 -13.19
N MET A 187 8.48 -4.74 -12.13
CA MET A 187 7.56 -5.70 -11.53
C MET A 187 6.13 -5.49 -12.06
N PRO A 188 5.30 -6.55 -12.21
CA PRO A 188 3.96 -6.47 -12.82
C PRO A 188 3.04 -5.40 -12.22
N TRP A 189 3.06 -5.21 -10.91
CA TRP A 189 2.24 -4.19 -10.25
C TRP A 189 2.69 -2.75 -10.60
N GLN A 190 3.98 -2.52 -10.85
CA GLN A 190 4.51 -1.21 -11.27
C GLN A 190 4.11 -0.91 -12.72
N ASP A 191 4.18 -1.91 -13.61
CA ASP A 191 3.65 -1.82 -14.97
C ASP A 191 2.16 -1.45 -14.94
N THR A 192 1.39 -2.07 -14.05
CA THR A 192 -0.04 -1.82 -13.87
C THR A 192 -0.30 -0.43 -13.29
N THR A 193 0.58 0.11 -12.45
CA THR A 193 0.47 1.49 -11.93
C THR A 193 0.58 2.52 -13.05
N VAL A 194 1.49 2.31 -14.00
CA VAL A 194 1.58 3.16 -15.20
C VAL A 194 0.34 2.99 -16.07
N PHE A 195 -0.06 1.75 -16.34
CA PHE A 195 -1.23 1.42 -17.15
C PHE A 195 -2.52 2.08 -16.62
N GLU A 196 -2.82 1.93 -15.32
CA GLU A 196 -4.05 2.50 -14.74
C GLU A 196 -4.03 4.03 -14.73
N SER A 197 -2.86 4.65 -14.54
CA SER A 197 -2.70 6.11 -14.63
C SER A 197 -2.96 6.59 -16.05
N VAL A 198 -2.47 5.85 -17.07
CA VAL A 198 -2.72 6.14 -18.49
C VAL A 198 -4.20 5.94 -18.84
N ALA A 199 -4.81 4.83 -18.40
CA ALA A 199 -6.24 4.56 -18.65
C ALA A 199 -7.12 5.68 -18.09
N LEU A 200 -6.81 6.13 -16.86
CA LEU A 200 -7.52 7.25 -16.23
C LEU A 200 -7.31 8.57 -17.00
N GLY A 201 -6.08 8.85 -17.45
CA GLY A 201 -5.76 10.07 -18.22
C GLY A 201 -6.36 10.09 -19.63
N VAL A 202 -6.48 8.91 -20.27
CA VAL A 202 -7.04 8.76 -21.64
C VAL A 202 -8.56 8.81 -21.64
N GLY A 203 -9.21 8.13 -20.69
CA GLY A 203 -10.64 7.90 -20.72
C GLY A 203 -11.44 8.53 -19.58
N GLY A 204 -10.77 9.09 -18.58
CA GLY A 204 -11.41 9.65 -17.38
C GLY A 204 -11.96 8.61 -16.42
N ALA A 205 -12.57 9.09 -15.34
CA ALA A 205 -13.04 8.23 -14.25
C ALA A 205 -14.17 7.26 -14.66
N ASP A 206 -15.06 7.66 -15.54
CA ASP A 206 -16.18 6.81 -15.98
C ASP A 206 -15.70 5.64 -16.83
N PHE A 207 -14.77 5.88 -17.75
CA PHE A 207 -14.12 4.81 -18.51
C PHE A 207 -13.35 3.88 -17.57
N TYR A 208 -12.55 4.44 -16.65
CA TYR A 208 -11.80 3.67 -15.67
C TYR A 208 -12.71 2.73 -14.87
N LYS A 209 -13.82 3.26 -14.34
CA LYS A 209 -14.79 2.46 -13.57
C LYS A 209 -15.38 1.32 -14.40
N LYS A 210 -15.84 1.61 -15.63
CA LYS A 210 -16.39 0.58 -16.52
C LYS A 210 -15.35 -0.49 -16.85
N ALA A 211 -14.16 -0.08 -17.28
CA ALA A 211 -13.14 -1.01 -17.75
C ALA A 211 -12.43 -1.77 -16.61
N LEU A 212 -11.99 -1.06 -15.55
CA LEU A 212 -11.05 -1.61 -14.56
C LEU A 212 -11.68 -1.93 -13.20
N VAL A 213 -12.96 -1.56 -12.99
CA VAL A 213 -13.70 -1.92 -11.76
C VAL A 213 -14.85 -2.87 -12.09
N GLN A 214 -15.68 -2.53 -13.09
CA GLN A 214 -16.83 -3.33 -13.49
C GLN A 214 -16.46 -4.43 -14.49
N LEU A 215 -15.26 -4.36 -15.08
CA LEU A 215 -14.75 -5.30 -16.09
C LEU A 215 -15.70 -5.43 -17.31
N ASP A 216 -16.32 -4.30 -17.69
CA ASP A 216 -17.25 -4.23 -18.82
C ASP A 216 -16.50 -4.56 -20.12
N GLN A 217 -16.99 -5.56 -20.86
CA GLN A 217 -16.32 -6.07 -22.05
C GLN A 217 -16.29 -5.05 -23.19
N ALA A 218 -17.29 -4.19 -23.33
CA ALA A 218 -17.32 -3.15 -24.36
C ALA A 218 -16.28 -2.06 -24.05
N ALA A 219 -16.12 -1.68 -22.78
CA ALA A 219 -15.08 -0.75 -22.35
C ALA A 219 -13.68 -1.35 -22.51
N LEU A 220 -13.50 -2.65 -22.18
CA LEU A 220 -12.23 -3.36 -22.31
C LEU A 220 -11.77 -3.58 -23.75
N THR A 221 -12.71 -3.67 -24.72
CA THR A 221 -12.40 -3.90 -26.15
C THR A 221 -12.56 -2.66 -27.02
N GLY A 222 -12.96 -1.55 -26.42
CA GLY A 222 -13.27 -0.30 -27.13
C GLY A 222 -12.02 0.54 -27.48
N PRO A 223 -12.22 1.61 -28.25
CA PRO A 223 -11.12 2.44 -28.75
C PRO A 223 -10.31 3.15 -27.66
N LEU A 224 -10.91 3.44 -26.49
CA LEU A 224 -10.17 4.05 -25.38
C LEU A 224 -9.16 3.08 -24.75
N MET A 225 -9.48 1.78 -24.69
CA MET A 225 -8.53 0.77 -24.21
C MET A 225 -7.39 0.58 -25.21
N LEU A 226 -7.69 0.54 -26.51
CA LEU A 226 -6.66 0.51 -27.55
C LEU A 226 -5.71 1.71 -27.41
N LYS A 227 -6.28 2.93 -27.29
CA LYS A 227 -5.49 4.16 -27.08
C LYS A 227 -4.68 4.11 -25.77
N THR A 228 -5.20 3.47 -24.74
CA THR A 228 -4.46 3.25 -23.48
C THR A 228 -3.20 2.43 -23.72
N PHE A 229 -3.30 1.29 -24.42
CA PHE A 229 -2.14 0.47 -24.76
C PHE A 229 -1.17 1.16 -25.74
N ASP A 230 -1.67 1.90 -26.71
CA ASP A 230 -0.81 2.69 -27.63
C ASP A 230 0.01 3.72 -26.84
N THR A 231 -0.64 4.43 -25.92
CA THR A 231 0.01 5.41 -25.04
C THR A 231 1.03 4.75 -24.12
N LEU A 232 0.68 3.61 -23.51
CA LEU A 232 1.58 2.82 -22.67
C LEU A 232 2.79 2.31 -23.48
N GLY A 233 2.57 1.84 -24.72
CA GLY A 233 3.62 1.42 -25.64
C GLY A 233 4.59 2.54 -25.96
N ARG A 234 4.11 3.77 -26.11
CA ARG A 234 4.97 4.95 -26.28
C ARG A 234 5.76 5.26 -24.99
N ILE A 235 5.14 5.24 -23.80
CA ILE A 235 5.82 5.46 -22.53
C ILE A 235 6.96 4.46 -22.35
N LYS A 236 6.74 3.19 -22.68
CA LYS A 236 7.75 2.13 -22.63
C LYS A 236 9.07 2.51 -23.35
N THR A 237 9.02 3.31 -24.41
CA THR A 237 10.22 3.74 -25.17
C THR A 237 11.11 4.74 -24.42
N TYR A 238 10.62 5.30 -23.32
CA TYR A 238 11.33 6.27 -22.47
C TYR A 238 11.89 5.66 -21.18
N ILE A 239 11.56 4.40 -20.90
CA ILE A 239 12.08 3.62 -19.76
C ILE A 239 13.47 3.09 -20.12
N ASP A 240 14.38 3.07 -19.17
CA ASP A 240 15.70 2.50 -19.35
C ASP A 240 15.66 0.96 -19.49
N ARG A 241 16.65 0.39 -20.22
CA ARG A 241 16.67 -1.03 -20.55
C ARG A 241 16.87 -1.95 -19.34
N ASP A 242 17.47 -1.44 -18.26
CA ASP A 242 17.82 -2.22 -17.07
C ASP A 242 16.68 -2.16 -16.01
N SER A 243 15.46 -1.85 -16.41
CA SER A 243 14.32 -1.74 -15.49
C SER A 243 13.77 -3.08 -15.01
N ALA A 244 13.99 -4.17 -15.75
CA ALA A 244 13.45 -5.48 -15.42
C ALA A 244 13.87 -5.94 -14.00
N GLY A 245 12.89 -6.30 -13.18
CA GLY A 245 13.11 -6.75 -11.80
C GLY A 245 13.57 -5.67 -10.81
N ARG A 246 13.72 -4.42 -11.25
CA ARG A 246 14.05 -3.30 -10.37
C ARG A 246 12.89 -3.03 -9.42
N ASP A 247 13.20 -2.86 -8.15
CA ASP A 247 12.19 -2.45 -7.18
C ASP A 247 11.85 -0.96 -7.32
N TRP A 248 10.64 -0.57 -6.92
CA TRP A 248 10.08 0.77 -7.09
C TRP A 248 10.91 1.87 -6.40
N ASN A 249 11.45 1.58 -5.21
CA ASN A 249 12.26 2.53 -4.44
C ASN A 249 13.61 2.80 -5.11
N LEU A 250 14.18 1.83 -5.83
CA LEU A 250 15.38 2.02 -6.62
C LEU A 250 15.11 2.92 -7.84
N ALA A 251 13.93 2.80 -8.47
CA ALA A 251 13.49 3.72 -9.49
C ALA A 251 13.26 5.14 -8.92
N THR A 252 12.66 5.25 -7.73
CA THR A 252 12.51 6.54 -7.03
C THR A 252 13.88 7.17 -6.74
N ALA A 253 14.87 6.38 -6.31
CA ALA A 253 16.23 6.85 -6.08
C ALA A 253 16.90 7.43 -7.36
N MET A 254 16.53 6.94 -8.56
CA MET A 254 17.00 7.52 -9.81
C MET A 254 16.49 8.95 -10.01
N VAL A 255 15.24 9.21 -9.66
CA VAL A 255 14.66 10.57 -9.71
C VAL A 255 15.28 11.46 -8.63
N ILE A 256 15.41 10.95 -7.40
CA ILE A 256 16.05 11.68 -6.27
C ILE A 256 17.46 12.14 -6.65
N ASN A 257 18.24 11.28 -7.29
CA ASN A 257 19.63 11.53 -7.63
C ASN A 257 19.81 12.22 -9.00
N GLY A 258 18.73 12.60 -9.68
CA GLY A 258 18.80 13.30 -10.99
C GLY A 258 19.30 12.42 -12.14
N LYS A 259 19.27 11.09 -12.00
CA LYS A 259 19.59 10.13 -13.07
C LYS A 259 18.42 9.99 -14.03
N ALA A 260 17.19 10.20 -13.54
CA ALA A 260 15.98 10.18 -14.36
C ALA A 260 15.09 11.41 -14.05
N GLY A 261 14.28 11.80 -15.05
CA GLY A 261 13.44 12.99 -14.97
C GLY A 261 12.12 12.78 -14.24
N MET A 262 11.45 11.65 -14.49
CA MET A 262 10.07 11.41 -14.05
C MET A 262 9.84 9.97 -13.62
N GLN A 263 8.83 9.75 -12.75
CA GLN A 263 8.37 8.41 -12.34
C GLN A 263 6.87 8.44 -12.09
N PHE A 264 6.12 7.50 -12.68
CA PHE A 264 4.75 7.18 -12.26
C PHE A 264 4.82 6.26 -11.04
N MET A 265 4.32 6.71 -9.91
CA MET A 265 4.31 5.90 -8.68
C MET A 265 3.39 6.54 -7.64
N GLY A 266 2.77 5.72 -6.79
CA GLY A 266 1.97 6.22 -5.69
C GLY A 266 2.77 7.05 -4.67
N ASP A 267 2.04 7.68 -3.75
CA ASP A 267 2.61 8.62 -2.79
C ASP A 267 3.58 8.00 -1.77
N TRP A 268 3.67 6.67 -1.68
CA TRP A 268 4.75 6.01 -0.92
C TRP A 268 6.15 6.38 -1.43
N ALA A 269 6.28 6.79 -2.71
CA ALA A 269 7.53 7.34 -3.22
C ALA A 269 7.96 8.59 -2.46
N LYS A 270 7.01 9.42 -1.96
CA LYS A 270 7.31 10.58 -1.13
C LYS A 270 8.05 10.19 0.16
N GLY A 271 7.75 9.02 0.73
CA GLY A 271 8.47 8.48 1.87
C GLY A 271 9.98 8.33 1.60
N GLU A 272 10.37 7.95 0.39
CA GLU A 272 11.78 7.85 -0.02
C GLU A 272 12.42 9.23 -0.24
N PHE A 273 11.68 10.19 -0.84
CA PHE A 273 12.15 11.58 -0.93
C PHE A 273 12.39 12.19 0.46
N ASN A 274 11.44 12.00 1.39
CA ASN A 274 11.58 12.44 2.78
C ASN A 274 12.77 11.77 3.47
N ALA A 275 12.96 10.45 3.20
CA ALA A 275 14.10 9.68 3.70
C ALA A 275 15.44 10.26 3.26
N ALA A 276 15.48 10.78 2.05
CA ALA A 276 16.66 11.41 1.45
C ALA A 276 16.79 12.91 1.81
N GLY A 277 15.96 13.45 2.70
CA GLY A 277 15.97 14.86 3.08
C GLY A 277 15.56 15.82 1.96
N LYS A 278 14.73 15.38 1.03
CA LYS A 278 14.27 16.17 -0.13
C LYS A 278 12.96 16.89 0.16
N ASN A 279 12.82 18.11 -0.34
CA ASN A 279 11.68 18.98 -0.12
C ASN A 279 10.83 19.11 -1.39
N PRO A 280 9.48 19.04 -1.27
CA PRO A 280 8.58 19.25 -2.40
C PRO A 280 8.67 20.71 -2.91
N GLY A 281 8.50 20.89 -4.21
CA GLY A 281 8.57 22.16 -4.90
C GLY A 281 9.98 22.65 -5.25
N THR A 282 11.00 22.18 -4.53
CA THR A 282 12.42 22.54 -4.77
C THR A 282 13.24 21.36 -5.31
N ASP A 283 13.25 20.24 -4.59
CA ASP A 283 14.03 19.06 -4.95
C ASP A 283 13.24 18.10 -5.85
N TYR A 284 11.91 18.07 -5.71
CA TYR A 284 11.00 17.30 -6.54
C TYR A 284 9.64 17.98 -6.67
N LEU A 285 8.89 17.61 -7.70
CA LEU A 285 7.49 17.99 -7.89
C LEU A 285 6.61 16.75 -7.76
N CYS A 286 5.47 16.90 -7.08
CA CYS A 286 4.38 15.94 -7.04
C CYS A 286 3.25 16.45 -7.93
N LEU A 287 3.03 15.80 -9.05
CA LEU A 287 1.99 16.19 -10.00
C LEU A 287 0.97 15.06 -10.12
N PRO A 288 -0.32 15.35 -10.29
CA PRO A 288 -1.24 14.33 -10.80
C PRO A 288 -0.67 13.73 -12.09
N ALA A 289 -0.80 12.42 -12.28
CA ALA A 289 -0.41 11.80 -13.54
C ALA A 289 -1.06 12.53 -14.71
N PRO A 290 -0.39 12.66 -15.87
CA PRO A 290 -0.86 13.48 -16.98
C PRO A 290 -2.31 13.17 -17.39
N GLY A 291 -3.15 14.20 -17.46
CA GLY A 291 -4.58 14.07 -17.78
C GLY A 291 -5.48 13.65 -16.60
N THR A 292 -4.94 13.44 -15.39
CA THR A 292 -5.73 12.93 -14.25
C THR A 292 -6.00 13.96 -13.13
N ALA A 293 -5.78 15.25 -13.37
CA ALA A 293 -5.90 16.30 -12.34
C ALA A 293 -7.28 16.36 -11.64
N LYS A 294 -8.36 15.89 -12.32
CA LYS A 294 -9.72 15.87 -11.78
C LYS A 294 -10.16 14.50 -11.28
N ALA A 295 -9.23 13.57 -11.08
CA ALA A 295 -9.50 12.23 -10.63
C ALA A 295 -8.43 11.75 -9.64
N TYR A 296 -8.79 10.80 -8.81
CA TYR A 296 -7.93 10.28 -7.76
C TYR A 296 -8.03 8.75 -7.73
N THR A 297 -6.92 8.07 -7.94
CA THR A 297 -6.84 6.61 -7.77
C THR A 297 -6.38 6.32 -6.36
N PHE A 298 -7.21 5.65 -5.55
CA PHE A 298 -6.91 5.42 -4.14
C PHE A 298 -6.51 3.99 -3.81
N ASN A 299 -5.71 3.85 -2.76
CA ASN A 299 -5.43 2.61 -2.05
C ASN A 299 -5.54 2.86 -0.53
N ILE A 300 -5.98 1.85 0.20
CA ILE A 300 -6.06 1.86 1.66
C ILE A 300 -5.27 0.66 2.18
N ASP A 301 -4.18 0.93 2.88
CA ASP A 301 -3.53 -0.13 3.64
C ASP A 301 -4.32 -0.41 4.92
N SER A 302 -4.50 -1.68 5.24
CA SER A 302 -5.18 -2.09 6.46
C SER A 302 -4.53 -3.29 7.10
N MET A 303 -4.69 -3.42 8.42
CA MET A 303 -4.30 -4.59 9.19
C MET A 303 -5.54 -5.45 9.42
N LEU A 304 -5.61 -6.57 8.71
CA LEU A 304 -6.66 -7.59 8.82
C LEU A 304 -6.36 -8.50 10.00
N MET A 305 -7.33 -8.73 10.88
CA MET A 305 -7.15 -9.52 12.10
C MET A 305 -7.63 -10.96 11.90
N PHE A 306 -6.80 -11.92 12.30
CA PHE A 306 -7.09 -13.36 12.17
C PHE A 306 -7.49 -13.94 13.52
N LYS A 307 -8.41 -14.92 13.52
CA LYS A 307 -8.82 -15.61 14.75
C LYS A 307 -7.62 -16.24 15.46
N LYS A 308 -7.53 -16.00 16.74
CA LYS A 308 -6.52 -16.58 17.63
C LYS A 308 -7.23 -17.30 18.79
N PRO A 309 -6.71 -18.47 19.23
CA PRO A 309 -7.37 -19.25 20.27
C PRO A 309 -7.27 -18.62 21.67
N LYS A 310 -6.20 -17.86 21.93
CA LYS A 310 -5.94 -17.28 23.26
C LYS A 310 -6.60 -15.91 23.40
N ALA A 311 -7.25 -15.64 24.53
CA ALA A 311 -7.85 -14.35 24.82
C ALA A 311 -6.82 -13.21 24.87
N GLU A 312 -5.59 -13.50 25.29
CA GLU A 312 -4.47 -12.53 25.32
C GLU A 312 -4.09 -12.06 23.91
N ASP A 313 -4.07 -12.97 22.92
CA ASP A 313 -3.81 -12.63 21.52
C ASP A 313 -4.91 -11.70 20.98
N GLN A 314 -6.19 -12.01 21.30
CA GLN A 314 -7.33 -11.17 20.92
C GLN A 314 -7.24 -9.77 21.54
N LYS A 315 -6.86 -9.69 22.83
CA LYS A 315 -6.62 -8.41 23.49
C LYS A 315 -5.51 -7.61 22.83
N SER A 316 -4.41 -8.27 22.45
CA SER A 316 -3.30 -7.65 21.73
C SER A 316 -3.71 -7.12 20.35
N GLN A 317 -4.59 -7.84 19.64
CA GLN A 317 -5.17 -7.38 18.36
C GLN A 317 -6.04 -6.11 18.54
N LEU A 318 -6.86 -6.04 19.58
CA LEU A 318 -7.67 -4.84 19.87
C LEU A 318 -6.78 -3.64 20.22
N LEU A 319 -5.68 -3.84 20.96
CA LEU A 319 -4.72 -2.79 21.26
C LEU A 319 -3.95 -2.34 20.01
N LEU A 320 -3.61 -3.25 19.09
CA LEU A 320 -3.03 -2.91 17.79
C LEU A 320 -4.02 -2.06 16.97
N ALA A 321 -5.27 -2.48 16.87
CA ALA A 321 -6.31 -1.75 16.15
C ALA A 321 -6.54 -0.33 16.71
N SER A 322 -6.59 -0.21 18.05
CA SER A 322 -6.65 1.08 18.76
C SER A 322 -5.41 1.96 18.49
N ALA A 323 -4.20 1.36 18.48
CA ALA A 323 -2.97 2.10 18.19
C ALA A 323 -2.99 2.67 16.76
N ILE A 324 -3.40 1.85 15.78
CA ILE A 324 -3.52 2.25 14.36
C ILE A 324 -4.49 3.43 14.19
N MET A 325 -5.58 3.43 14.92
CA MET A 325 -6.61 4.47 14.81
C MET A 325 -6.32 5.70 15.67
N SER A 326 -5.26 5.74 16.47
CA SER A 326 -4.94 6.93 17.26
C SER A 326 -4.52 8.11 16.35
N PRO A 327 -4.95 9.36 16.66
CA PRO A 327 -4.58 10.53 15.84
C PRO A 327 -3.07 10.74 15.73
N GLN A 328 -2.35 10.48 16.81
CA GLN A 328 -0.89 10.63 16.88
C GLN A 328 -0.19 9.66 15.94
N PHE A 329 -0.61 8.39 15.95
CA PHE A 329 -0.06 7.40 15.03
C PHE A 329 -0.40 7.75 13.58
N GLN A 330 -1.64 8.11 13.29
CA GLN A 330 -2.08 8.51 11.95
C GLN A 330 -1.27 9.72 11.41
N GLU A 331 -0.90 10.67 12.25
CA GLU A 331 -0.02 11.78 11.86
C GLU A 331 1.38 11.26 11.52
N VAL A 332 2.07 10.64 12.50
CA VAL A 332 3.50 10.29 12.38
C VAL A 332 3.75 9.24 11.32
N PHE A 333 2.89 8.21 11.24
CA PHE A 333 2.99 7.18 10.22
C PHE A 333 2.92 7.76 8.80
N ASN A 334 1.93 8.61 8.55
CA ASN A 334 1.68 9.16 7.22
C ASN A 334 2.74 10.19 6.80
N LEU A 335 3.33 10.93 7.74
CA LEU A 335 4.49 11.79 7.47
C LEU A 335 5.70 10.99 6.97
N ASN A 336 5.96 9.81 7.53
CA ASN A 336 7.06 8.94 7.11
C ASN A 336 6.72 8.15 5.82
N LYS A 337 5.48 7.64 5.72
CA LYS A 337 5.03 6.78 4.60
C LYS A 337 4.82 7.57 3.31
N GLY A 338 4.54 8.86 3.40
CA GLY A 338 4.22 9.71 2.26
C GLY A 338 2.72 9.78 1.92
N SER A 339 1.90 8.98 2.57
CA SER A 339 0.45 8.90 2.45
C SER A 339 -0.28 9.97 3.27
N ILE A 340 -1.61 9.86 3.36
CA ILE A 340 -2.45 10.76 4.17
C ILE A 340 -3.26 9.96 5.20
N PRO A 341 -3.63 10.60 6.34
CA PRO A 341 -4.47 9.96 7.35
C PRO A 341 -5.81 9.51 6.78
N VAL A 342 -6.27 8.34 7.22
CA VAL A 342 -7.55 7.75 6.79
C VAL A 342 -8.74 8.25 7.62
N ARG A 343 -8.48 8.82 8.81
CA ARG A 343 -9.51 9.25 9.75
C ARG A 343 -9.60 10.77 9.90
N ALA A 344 -10.77 11.25 10.28
CA ALA A 344 -10.95 12.64 10.70
C ALA A 344 -10.21 12.96 12.02
N GLY A 345 -10.01 14.26 12.28
CA GLY A 345 -9.45 14.76 13.53
C GLY A 345 -7.92 14.63 13.66
N VAL A 346 -7.19 14.40 12.57
CA VAL A 346 -5.73 14.48 12.54
C VAL A 346 -5.29 15.88 12.13
N SER A 347 -4.31 16.46 12.83
CA SER A 347 -3.75 17.77 12.50
C SER A 347 -3.09 17.77 11.12
N LYS A 348 -3.38 18.78 10.31
CA LYS A 348 -2.74 18.97 9.00
C LYS A 348 -1.44 19.80 9.07
N ALA A 349 -1.10 20.37 10.23
CA ALA A 349 -0.07 21.40 10.37
C ALA A 349 1.36 20.97 9.99
N LYS A 350 1.66 19.65 10.08
CA LYS A 350 2.99 19.12 9.76
C LYS A 350 3.09 18.53 8.35
N PHE A 351 1.96 18.43 7.63
CA PHE A 351 1.95 17.87 6.30
C PHE A 351 2.44 18.87 5.25
N ASP A 352 3.25 18.39 4.32
CA ASP A 352 3.78 19.20 3.21
C ASP A 352 2.73 19.49 2.13
N SER A 353 3.09 20.32 1.15
CA SER A 353 2.21 20.74 0.08
C SER A 353 1.66 19.56 -0.75
N CYS A 354 2.43 18.48 -0.97
CA CYS A 354 1.98 17.30 -1.69
C CYS A 354 0.89 16.54 -0.93
N ALA A 355 1.07 16.39 0.39
CA ALA A 355 0.09 15.72 1.24
C ALA A 355 -1.17 16.56 1.39
N LEU A 356 -1.05 17.88 1.56
CA LEU A 356 -2.19 18.79 1.62
C LEU A 356 -2.98 18.77 0.31
N GLN A 357 -2.31 18.83 -0.83
CA GLN A 357 -2.96 18.64 -2.15
C GLN A 357 -3.67 17.27 -2.24
N SER A 358 -3.05 16.20 -1.76
CA SER A 358 -3.68 14.88 -1.78
C SER A 358 -4.95 14.83 -0.94
N MET A 359 -4.97 15.48 0.24
CA MET A 359 -6.16 15.57 1.09
C MET A 359 -7.30 16.36 0.43
N ASP A 360 -6.97 17.49 -0.19
CA ASP A 360 -7.96 18.35 -0.86
C ASP A 360 -8.50 17.70 -2.13
N ASP A 361 -7.64 17.01 -2.90
CA ASP A 361 -8.03 16.27 -4.10
C ASP A 361 -8.87 15.03 -3.74
N LEU A 362 -8.59 14.34 -2.63
CA LEU A 362 -9.42 13.23 -2.15
C LEU A 362 -10.85 13.70 -1.85
N ASP A 363 -11.00 14.80 -1.12
CA ASP A 363 -12.31 15.36 -0.78
C ASP A 363 -13.07 15.83 -2.03
N SER A 364 -12.42 16.59 -2.92
CA SER A 364 -13.03 17.11 -4.14
C SER A 364 -13.44 16.02 -5.11
N THR A 365 -12.59 15.01 -5.34
CA THR A 365 -12.87 13.89 -6.26
C THR A 365 -13.91 12.93 -5.69
N SER A 366 -13.96 12.76 -4.37
CA SER A 366 -15.03 12.01 -3.70
C SER A 366 -16.40 12.65 -3.95
N LYS A 367 -16.52 13.96 -3.78
CA LYS A 367 -17.75 14.74 -4.04
C LYS A 367 -18.12 14.75 -5.52
N ALA A 368 -17.14 14.82 -6.41
CA ALA A 368 -17.34 14.82 -7.87
C ALA A 368 -17.63 13.41 -8.43
N GLY A 369 -17.50 12.35 -7.62
CA GLY A 369 -17.64 10.98 -8.10
C GLY A 369 -16.50 10.51 -9.01
N THR A 370 -15.34 11.15 -8.95
CA THR A 370 -14.15 10.81 -9.76
C THR A 370 -13.02 10.16 -8.93
N LEU A 371 -13.33 9.78 -7.69
CA LEU A 371 -12.52 8.90 -6.86
C LEU A 371 -12.69 7.45 -7.36
N VAL A 372 -11.58 6.76 -7.67
CA VAL A 372 -11.59 5.40 -8.20
C VAL A 372 -10.62 4.49 -7.47
N PRO A 373 -10.96 3.21 -7.21
CA PRO A 373 -10.07 2.27 -6.55
C PRO A 373 -8.92 1.84 -7.48
N SER A 374 -7.72 1.71 -6.95
CA SER A 374 -6.55 1.29 -7.72
C SER A 374 -6.61 -0.19 -8.09
N LEU A 375 -6.37 -0.47 -9.36
CA LEU A 375 -6.18 -1.84 -9.86
C LEU A 375 -4.83 -2.40 -9.40
N SER A 376 -3.75 -1.65 -9.56
CA SER A 376 -2.39 -2.10 -9.22
C SER A 376 -2.20 -2.36 -7.72
N ALA A 377 -2.99 -1.69 -6.87
CA ALA A 377 -2.89 -1.78 -5.42
C ALA A 377 -4.01 -2.62 -4.77
N ASN A 378 -4.62 -3.56 -5.48
CA ASN A 378 -5.58 -4.54 -4.97
C ASN A 378 -6.87 -3.91 -4.41
N MET A 379 -7.36 -2.81 -5.02
CA MET A 379 -8.58 -2.16 -4.55
C MET A 379 -9.76 -2.32 -5.51
N ALA A 380 -9.52 -2.57 -6.80
CA ALA A 380 -10.53 -2.45 -7.84
C ALA A 380 -11.34 -3.74 -8.04
N VAL A 381 -10.67 -4.90 -8.08
CA VAL A 381 -11.27 -6.20 -8.43
C VAL A 381 -10.73 -7.32 -7.53
N GLY A 382 -11.36 -8.49 -7.56
CA GLY A 382 -10.89 -9.66 -6.82
C GLY A 382 -9.49 -10.13 -7.24
N THR A 383 -8.82 -10.81 -6.34
CA THR A 383 -7.39 -11.19 -6.45
C THR A 383 -7.08 -11.97 -7.73
N ALA A 384 -7.95 -12.90 -8.14
CA ALA A 384 -7.72 -13.72 -9.33
C ALA A 384 -7.79 -12.91 -10.63
N ALA A 385 -8.83 -12.08 -10.80
CA ALA A 385 -8.97 -11.21 -11.96
C ALA A 385 -7.82 -10.19 -12.04
N GLN A 386 -7.44 -9.62 -10.90
CA GLN A 386 -6.33 -8.69 -10.84
C GLN A 386 -5.02 -9.33 -11.30
N GLY A 387 -4.65 -10.50 -10.77
CA GLY A 387 -3.44 -11.21 -11.18
C GLY A 387 -3.41 -11.47 -12.68
N ALA A 388 -4.51 -11.99 -13.24
CA ALA A 388 -4.61 -12.26 -14.66
C ALA A 388 -4.48 -10.98 -15.54
N ILE A 389 -5.05 -9.86 -15.11
CA ILE A 389 -4.94 -8.56 -15.77
C ILE A 389 -3.49 -8.05 -15.69
N MET A 390 -2.87 -8.10 -14.52
CA MET A 390 -1.48 -7.67 -14.32
C MET A 390 -0.50 -8.46 -15.19
N ASP A 391 -0.71 -9.78 -15.34
CA ASP A 391 0.10 -10.63 -16.21
C ASP A 391 0.04 -10.21 -17.69
N VAL A 392 -1.13 -9.79 -18.17
CA VAL A 392 -1.28 -9.26 -19.54
C VAL A 392 -0.51 -7.95 -19.71
N ILE A 393 -0.64 -7.03 -18.75
CA ILE A 393 0.03 -5.73 -18.80
C ILE A 393 1.55 -5.92 -18.73
N ALA A 394 2.05 -6.75 -17.81
CA ALA A 394 3.46 -7.06 -17.69
C ALA A 394 4.02 -7.72 -18.98
N ARG A 395 3.27 -8.63 -19.60
CA ARG A 395 3.65 -9.23 -20.87
C ARG A 395 3.71 -8.18 -21.99
N PHE A 396 2.77 -7.24 -22.04
CA PHE A 396 2.82 -6.13 -22.99
C PHE A 396 4.06 -5.25 -22.79
N MET A 397 4.35 -4.91 -21.53
CA MET A 397 5.53 -4.10 -21.19
C MET A 397 6.84 -4.79 -21.53
N ASN A 398 6.92 -6.12 -21.43
CA ASN A 398 8.15 -6.88 -21.58
C ASN A 398 8.30 -7.65 -22.92
N SER A 399 7.39 -7.45 -23.88
CA SER A 399 7.43 -8.12 -25.19
C SER A 399 7.16 -7.17 -26.34
N LYS A 400 7.06 -7.72 -27.55
CA LYS A 400 6.62 -7.02 -28.79
C LYS A 400 5.12 -7.18 -29.04
N MET A 401 4.32 -7.49 -28.01
CA MET A 401 2.86 -7.64 -28.15
C MET A 401 2.26 -6.34 -28.73
N SER A 402 1.38 -6.47 -29.71
CA SER A 402 0.66 -5.32 -30.25
C SER A 402 -0.40 -4.82 -29.26
N SER A 403 -0.79 -3.54 -29.37
CA SER A 403 -1.88 -2.98 -28.56
C SER A 403 -3.19 -3.73 -28.77
N GLN A 404 -3.48 -4.17 -30.00
CA GLN A 404 -4.69 -4.94 -30.32
C GLN A 404 -4.68 -6.32 -29.66
N ASP A 405 -3.54 -7.02 -29.66
CA ASP A 405 -3.40 -8.31 -28.97
C ASP A 405 -3.52 -8.14 -27.45
N ALA A 406 -2.97 -7.06 -26.91
CA ALA A 406 -3.07 -6.74 -25.49
C ALA A 406 -4.52 -6.47 -25.07
N VAL A 407 -5.28 -5.71 -25.86
CA VAL A 407 -6.73 -5.48 -25.65
C VAL A 407 -7.49 -6.80 -25.63
N THR A 408 -7.24 -7.68 -26.60
CA THR A 408 -7.90 -8.99 -26.69
C THR A 408 -7.54 -9.88 -25.47
N ALA A 409 -6.27 -9.91 -25.09
CA ALA A 409 -5.79 -10.67 -23.94
C ALA A 409 -6.36 -10.12 -22.62
N LEU A 410 -6.43 -8.79 -22.46
CA LEU A 410 -6.98 -8.12 -21.28
C LEU A 410 -8.47 -8.45 -21.10
N ALA A 411 -9.27 -8.37 -22.16
CA ALA A 411 -10.68 -8.70 -22.12
C ALA A 411 -10.93 -10.18 -21.76
N LYS A 412 -10.03 -11.08 -22.16
CA LYS A 412 -10.06 -12.48 -21.74
C LYS A 412 -9.68 -12.64 -20.26
N ALA A 413 -8.59 -11.99 -19.82
CA ALA A 413 -8.09 -12.05 -18.44
C ALA A 413 -9.13 -11.51 -17.44
N ALA A 414 -9.87 -10.46 -17.81
CA ALA A 414 -10.93 -9.88 -16.98
C ALA A 414 -12.11 -10.83 -16.68
N LYS A 415 -12.21 -11.98 -17.35
CA LYS A 415 -13.25 -13.01 -17.08
C LYS A 415 -12.81 -14.02 -16.02
N THR A 416 -11.57 -13.95 -15.54
CA THR A 416 -11.06 -14.83 -14.46
C THR A 416 -11.83 -14.54 -13.17
N LYS A 417 -12.27 -15.62 -12.47
CA LYS A 417 -13.07 -15.55 -11.25
C LYS A 417 -12.23 -15.94 -10.03
#